data_ca68b36211492d33e5e31a77c6283227
#
_entry.id   ca68b36211492d33e5e31a77c6283227
#
_cell.length_a   1.000
_cell.length_b   1.000
_cell.length_c   1.000
_cell.angle_alpha   90.00
_cell.angle_beta   90.00
_cell.angle_gamma   90.00
#
_symmetry.space_group_name_H-M   'P 1'
#
loop_
_entity.id
_entity.type
_entity.pdbx_description
1 polymer ?
#
loop_
_entity_poly.entity_id
_entity_poly.type
_entity_poly.pdbx_seq_one_letter_code
_entity_poly.pdbx_strand_id
1 'polypeptide(L)'
;AASRMYVLTGDPMAELLEVKNLSVSFFTPAGEVQAVRDVSFSLRAGEVLAIVGESGCGKSVLCKSIPHLLPPSARRKSGTIAVNGRDITQLRERELQKLRGSLFSMVFQDPMTALNPSMTVGAQLAAAVRVHAPRLRGAALEQRVLELMRLVGIDRPEERRGLYPHHFSGGMRQRVVLAIALAGDPSILFADEPTTALDVTIQAQILDLLREIQQKLGTATVFVTHDLGAVARVADRVAVMYAGKIVELGTAEDIFYDPRHPYTWGLLQSLPALSRGKPRLHTIPGMPPTLIDPPKGDSFACRNEYALAIDYEEEPPMFRISDTHFAATWLLDPRAPHITPPIGSERHG
;
A
#
# COMPACT_ATOMS: atom_id res chain seq x y z
N ALA A 1 24.79 -6.88 -18.00
CA ALA A 1 25.74 -6.31 -17.02
C ALA A 1 25.60 -4.78 -16.85
N ALA A 2 24.56 -4.16 -17.40
CA ALA A 2 24.32 -2.70 -17.28
C ALA A 2 23.08 -2.33 -16.44
N SER A 3 22.37 -3.32 -15.90
CA SER A 3 21.12 -3.10 -15.15
C SER A 3 21.30 -3.02 -13.63
N ARG A 4 22.52 -3.23 -13.11
CA ARG A 4 22.79 -3.26 -11.65
C ARG A 4 23.26 -1.94 -11.04
N MET A 5 23.17 -0.83 -11.75
CA MET A 5 23.77 0.45 -11.30
C MET A 5 22.86 1.30 -10.40
N TYR A 6 21.70 0.78 -9.97
CA TYR A 6 20.82 1.42 -8.95
C TYR A 6 20.69 0.58 -7.67
N VAL A 7 21.53 -0.45 -7.52
CA VAL A 7 21.49 -1.35 -6.36
C VAL A 7 22.49 -0.90 -5.32
N LEU A 8 21.96 -0.43 -4.19
CA LEU A 8 22.48 -0.58 -2.83
C LEU A 8 23.98 -0.29 -2.60
N THR A 9 24.38 0.96 -2.67
CA THR A 9 25.50 1.48 -1.89
C THR A 9 24.96 2.59 -0.98
N GLY A 10 23.98 2.30 -0.16
CA GLY A 10 23.38 3.22 0.79
C GLY A 10 23.35 2.58 2.18
N ASP A 11 23.53 3.41 3.19
CA ASP A 11 23.25 3.12 4.56
C ASP A 11 21.90 2.36 4.65
N PRO A 12 21.81 1.19 5.33
CA PRO A 12 20.55 0.45 5.51
C PRO A 12 19.45 1.27 6.19
N MET A 13 19.77 2.46 6.71
CA MET A 13 18.84 3.45 7.25
C MET A 13 18.39 4.51 6.23
N ALA A 14 18.92 4.50 5.00
CA ALA A 14 18.56 5.50 3.98
C ALA A 14 17.14 5.26 3.45
N GLU A 15 16.37 6.34 3.34
CA GLU A 15 15.01 6.31 2.79
C GLU A 15 15.05 6.08 1.27
N LEU A 16 14.42 4.97 0.84
CA LEU A 16 14.30 4.63 -0.58
C LEU A 16 13.26 5.53 -1.27
N LEU A 17 12.12 5.75 -0.60
CA LEU A 17 11.05 6.63 -1.06
C LEU A 17 10.72 7.64 0.04
N GLU A 18 10.61 8.91 -0.34
CA GLU A 18 10.15 9.99 0.53
C GLU A 18 9.02 10.74 -0.16
N VAL A 19 7.88 10.82 0.51
CA VAL A 19 6.70 11.58 0.09
C VAL A 19 6.47 12.68 1.11
N LYS A 20 6.41 13.95 0.67
CA LYS A 20 6.21 15.12 1.55
C LYS A 20 5.04 15.96 1.07
N ASN A 21 4.10 16.22 1.98
CA ASN A 21 2.96 17.14 1.83
C ASN A 21 2.16 16.90 0.54
N LEU A 22 2.02 15.63 0.14
CA LEU A 22 1.37 15.25 -1.11
C LEU A 22 -0.13 15.49 -1.02
N SER A 23 -0.66 16.27 -1.96
CA SER A 23 -2.10 16.49 -2.12
C SER A 23 -2.52 16.20 -3.56
N VAL A 24 -3.59 15.43 -3.70
CA VAL A 24 -4.15 15.01 -4.98
C VAL A 24 -5.66 15.20 -4.98
N SER A 25 -6.17 15.86 -6.01
CA SER A 25 -7.60 16.09 -6.18
C SER A 25 -8.10 15.60 -7.53
N PHE A 26 -9.34 15.16 -7.56
CA PHE A 26 -10.11 14.93 -8.79
C PHE A 26 -11.03 16.12 -9.06
N PHE A 27 -11.06 16.55 -10.30
CA PHE A 27 -11.97 17.60 -10.76
C PHE A 27 -13.15 16.97 -11.47
N THR A 28 -14.32 17.09 -10.85
CA THR A 28 -15.58 16.51 -11.32
C THR A 28 -16.63 17.60 -11.54
N PRO A 29 -17.73 17.35 -12.28
CA PRO A 29 -18.82 18.32 -12.39
C PRO A 29 -19.45 18.72 -11.04
N ALA A 30 -19.36 17.85 -10.03
CA ALA A 30 -19.88 18.12 -8.68
C ALA A 30 -18.91 18.93 -7.80
N GLY A 31 -17.67 19.14 -8.25
CA GLY A 31 -16.64 19.88 -7.52
C GLY A 31 -15.30 19.18 -7.44
N GLU A 32 -14.39 19.77 -6.68
CA GLU A 32 -13.05 19.23 -6.39
C GLU A 32 -13.13 18.19 -5.26
N VAL A 33 -12.78 16.93 -5.57
CA VAL A 33 -12.68 15.84 -4.59
C VAL A 33 -11.23 15.75 -4.13
N GLN A 34 -10.96 16.11 -2.88
CA GLN A 34 -9.62 16.12 -2.26
C GLN A 34 -9.23 14.73 -1.78
N ALA A 35 -8.87 13.83 -2.69
CA ALA A 35 -8.67 12.42 -2.41
C ALA A 35 -7.42 12.10 -1.57
N VAL A 36 -6.38 12.94 -1.66
CA VAL A 36 -5.17 12.89 -0.80
C VAL A 36 -4.90 14.30 -0.32
N ARG A 37 -4.71 14.48 0.99
CA ARG A 37 -4.65 15.76 1.67
C ARG A 37 -3.42 15.82 2.57
N ASP A 38 -2.37 16.49 2.13
CA ASP A 38 -1.15 16.75 2.90
C ASP A 38 -0.49 15.51 3.51
N VAL A 39 -0.34 14.44 2.70
CA VAL A 39 0.21 13.16 3.13
C VAL A 39 1.73 13.17 3.05
N SER A 40 2.38 12.78 4.16
CA SER A 40 3.83 12.62 4.25
C SER A 40 4.17 11.26 4.86
N PHE A 41 5.09 10.54 4.24
CA PHE A 41 5.67 9.29 4.77
C PHE A 41 6.96 8.95 4.04
N SER A 42 7.72 8.02 4.60
CA SER A 42 8.90 7.44 3.95
C SER A 42 8.83 5.91 3.92
N LEU A 43 9.62 5.30 3.02
CA LEU A 43 9.77 3.85 2.89
C LEU A 43 11.26 3.53 2.76
N ARG A 44 11.74 2.58 3.54
CA ARG A 44 13.12 2.10 3.51
C ARG A 44 13.29 0.95 2.53
N ALA A 45 14.53 0.70 2.11
CA ALA A 45 14.82 -0.48 1.28
C ALA A 45 14.45 -1.77 2.02
N GLY A 46 13.76 -2.68 1.32
CA GLY A 46 13.31 -3.94 1.89
C GLY A 46 12.23 -3.83 2.97
N GLU A 47 11.64 -2.67 3.21
CA GLU A 47 10.54 -2.46 4.17
C GLU A 47 9.18 -2.76 3.54
N VAL A 48 8.25 -3.28 4.33
CA VAL A 48 6.83 -3.37 4.00
C VAL A 48 6.06 -2.31 4.79
N LEU A 49 5.62 -1.24 4.12
CA LEU A 49 4.71 -0.25 4.67
C LEU A 49 3.27 -0.58 4.26
N ALA A 50 2.43 -0.93 5.21
CA ALA A 50 1.00 -1.08 4.95
C ALA A 50 0.27 0.26 5.05
N ILE A 51 -0.64 0.52 4.10
CA ILE A 51 -1.58 1.66 4.15
C ILE A 51 -2.98 1.09 4.33
N VAL A 52 -3.59 1.37 5.47
CA VAL A 52 -4.90 0.82 5.86
C VAL A 52 -5.94 1.90 6.05
N GLY A 53 -7.21 1.53 5.97
CA GLY A 53 -8.36 2.41 6.22
C GLY A 53 -9.59 1.97 5.45
N GLU A 54 -10.72 2.63 5.69
CA GLU A 54 -11.99 2.34 5.01
C GLU A 54 -11.91 2.54 3.50
N SER A 55 -12.84 1.92 2.75
CA SER A 55 -12.97 2.14 1.30
C SER A 55 -13.22 3.62 1.01
N GLY A 56 -12.60 4.15 -0.06
CA GLY A 56 -12.75 5.55 -0.46
C GLY A 56 -11.90 6.56 0.33
N CYS A 57 -11.12 6.17 1.33
CA CYS A 57 -10.29 7.11 2.10
C CYS A 57 -9.02 7.63 1.35
N GLY A 58 -8.78 7.20 0.10
CA GLY A 58 -7.69 7.73 -0.75
C GLY A 58 -6.48 6.81 -0.94
N LYS A 59 -6.43 5.61 -0.36
CA LYS A 59 -5.27 4.68 -0.41
C LYS A 59 -4.77 4.38 -1.83
N SER A 60 -5.66 3.91 -2.70
CA SER A 60 -5.32 3.59 -4.10
C SER A 60 -4.90 4.83 -4.90
N VAL A 61 -5.46 6.00 -4.57
CA VAL A 61 -5.06 7.27 -5.20
C VAL A 61 -3.65 7.64 -4.78
N LEU A 62 -3.33 7.51 -3.49
CA LEU A 62 -1.99 7.74 -2.94
C LEU A 62 -0.97 6.81 -3.64
N CYS A 63 -1.24 5.50 -3.71
CA CYS A 63 -0.38 4.53 -4.38
C CYS A 63 -0.15 4.87 -5.86
N LYS A 64 -1.21 5.21 -6.60
CA LYS A 64 -1.12 5.53 -8.04
C LYS A 64 -0.46 6.88 -8.31
N SER A 65 -0.48 7.81 -7.35
CA SER A 65 0.12 9.13 -7.51
C SER A 65 1.64 9.08 -7.55
N ILE A 66 2.28 8.14 -6.83
CA ILE A 66 3.73 8.03 -6.72
C ILE A 66 4.38 7.62 -8.05
N PRO A 67 3.95 6.54 -8.74
CA PRO A 67 4.43 6.19 -10.07
C PRO A 67 3.79 7.02 -11.20
N HIS A 68 3.02 8.07 -10.88
CA HIS A 68 2.29 8.93 -11.81
C HIS A 68 1.31 8.14 -12.71
N LEU A 69 0.51 7.26 -12.12
CA LEU A 69 -0.51 6.44 -12.81
C LEU A 69 -1.94 6.95 -12.58
N LEU A 70 -2.08 8.23 -12.26
CA LEU A 70 -3.39 8.87 -12.08
C LEU A 70 -4.08 9.13 -13.42
N PRO A 71 -5.43 9.04 -13.48
CA PRO A 71 -6.17 9.40 -14.67
C PRO A 71 -6.11 10.93 -14.92
N PRO A 72 -6.42 11.39 -16.14
CA PRO A 72 -6.38 12.83 -16.50
C PRO A 72 -7.29 13.74 -15.66
N SER A 73 -8.34 13.18 -15.04
CA SER A 73 -9.24 13.91 -14.13
C SER A 73 -8.61 14.20 -12.76
N ALA A 74 -7.51 13.52 -12.41
CA ALA A 74 -6.79 13.72 -11.17
C ALA A 74 -5.57 14.63 -11.39
N ARG A 75 -5.30 15.51 -10.43
CA ARG A 75 -4.13 16.39 -10.43
C ARG A 75 -3.46 16.39 -9.06
N ARG A 76 -2.13 16.33 -9.06
CA ARG A 76 -1.35 16.66 -7.88
C ARG A 76 -1.41 18.18 -7.69
N LYS A 77 -1.84 18.61 -6.49
CA LYS A 77 -1.95 20.03 -6.11
C LYS A 77 -0.66 20.53 -5.48
N SER A 78 -0.04 19.71 -4.65
CA SER A 78 1.19 20.05 -3.91
C SER A 78 1.98 18.79 -3.56
N GLY A 79 3.14 19.00 -2.95
CA GLY A 79 4.01 17.96 -2.40
C GLY A 79 5.09 17.51 -3.36
N THR A 80 6.06 16.80 -2.78
CA THR A 80 7.21 16.24 -3.48
C THR A 80 7.30 14.74 -3.28
N ILE A 81 7.84 14.04 -4.26
CA ILE A 81 8.10 12.61 -4.25
C ILE A 81 9.56 12.43 -4.64
N ALA A 82 10.37 11.91 -3.71
CA ALA A 82 11.77 11.63 -3.96
C ALA A 82 12.05 10.13 -3.83
N VAL A 83 12.91 9.59 -4.70
CA VAL A 83 13.38 8.20 -4.64
C VAL A 83 14.90 8.20 -4.68
N ASN A 84 15.52 7.52 -3.71
CA ASN A 84 16.98 7.58 -3.50
C ASN A 84 17.49 9.03 -3.46
N GLY A 85 16.77 9.93 -2.79
CA GLY A 85 17.09 11.35 -2.68
C GLY A 85 16.88 12.19 -3.96
N ARG A 86 16.47 11.56 -5.08
CA ARG A 86 16.16 12.26 -6.32
C ARG A 86 14.69 12.61 -6.40
N ASP A 87 14.38 13.88 -6.56
CA ASP A 87 13.00 14.32 -6.81
C ASP A 87 12.52 13.84 -8.18
N ILE A 88 11.40 13.08 -8.19
CA ILE A 88 10.75 12.56 -9.40
C ILE A 88 9.45 13.31 -9.70
N THR A 89 9.11 14.31 -8.89
CA THR A 89 7.82 15.01 -8.88
C THR A 89 7.49 15.67 -10.21
N GLN A 90 8.51 16.19 -10.91
CA GLN A 90 8.38 16.96 -12.14
C GLN A 90 8.92 16.22 -13.38
N LEU A 91 9.22 14.93 -13.26
CA LEU A 91 9.71 14.14 -14.39
C LEU A 91 8.66 14.07 -15.52
N ARG A 92 9.14 14.16 -16.76
CA ARG A 92 8.30 13.98 -17.94
C ARG A 92 7.93 12.50 -18.12
N GLU A 93 6.83 12.24 -18.81
CA GLU A 93 6.33 10.87 -19.03
C GLU A 93 7.41 9.93 -19.61
N ARG A 94 8.23 10.41 -20.57
CA ARG A 94 9.34 9.61 -21.15
C ARG A 94 10.40 9.19 -20.13
N GLU A 95 10.61 9.98 -19.09
CA GLU A 95 11.54 9.68 -17.99
C GLU A 95 10.90 8.71 -17.00
N LEU A 96 9.63 8.93 -16.65
CA LEU A 96 8.84 8.06 -15.80
C LEU A 96 8.68 6.65 -16.38
N GLN A 97 8.47 6.54 -17.71
CA GLN A 97 8.41 5.25 -18.41
C GLN A 97 9.68 4.40 -18.22
N LYS A 98 10.85 5.03 -18.10
CA LYS A 98 12.11 4.30 -17.84
C LYS A 98 12.22 3.81 -16.39
N LEU A 99 11.52 4.45 -15.47
CA LEU A 99 11.50 4.09 -14.04
C LEU A 99 10.45 3.00 -13.75
N ARG A 100 9.34 3.01 -14.51
CA ARG A 100 8.29 2.01 -14.33
C ARG A 100 8.82 0.62 -14.71
N GLY A 101 8.61 -0.34 -13.82
CA GLY A 101 9.03 -1.73 -13.92
C GLY A 101 10.45 -2.02 -13.42
N SER A 102 11.36 -1.03 -13.36
CA SER A 102 12.70 -1.19 -12.79
C SER A 102 12.85 -0.52 -11.42
N LEU A 103 12.24 0.63 -11.22
CA LEU A 103 12.20 1.32 -9.93
C LEU A 103 10.88 1.05 -9.22
N PHE A 104 9.76 1.23 -9.93
CA PHE A 104 8.42 0.96 -9.42
C PHE A 104 7.72 -0.12 -10.22
N SER A 105 7.03 -1.00 -9.55
CA SER A 105 6.03 -1.86 -10.17
C SER A 105 4.75 -1.82 -9.37
N MET A 106 3.62 -2.16 -10.00
CA MET A 106 2.32 -2.12 -9.35
C MET A 106 1.50 -3.36 -9.67
N VAL A 107 0.91 -3.92 -8.62
CA VAL A 107 -0.13 -4.96 -8.69
C VAL A 107 -1.45 -4.28 -8.40
N PHE A 108 -2.38 -4.37 -9.35
CA PHE A 108 -3.72 -3.78 -9.23
C PHE A 108 -4.70 -4.74 -8.57
N GLN A 109 -5.81 -4.20 -8.10
CA GLN A 109 -6.81 -4.87 -7.30
C GLN A 109 -7.46 -6.10 -7.97
N ASP A 110 -7.64 -6.09 -9.30
CA ASP A 110 -8.33 -7.16 -10.03
C ASP A 110 -7.38 -7.96 -10.93
N PRO A 111 -6.98 -9.18 -10.53
CA PRO A 111 -6.15 -10.05 -11.35
C PRO A 111 -6.86 -10.58 -12.59
N MET A 112 -8.21 -10.54 -12.61
CA MET A 112 -9.00 -11.08 -13.72
C MET A 112 -8.91 -10.18 -14.96
N THR A 113 -8.82 -8.88 -14.76
CA THR A 113 -8.67 -7.88 -15.82
C THR A 113 -7.21 -7.58 -16.18
N ALA A 114 -6.26 -7.95 -15.32
CA ALA A 114 -4.83 -7.68 -15.52
C ALA A 114 -4.19 -8.59 -16.59
N LEU A 115 -4.71 -9.81 -16.80
CA LEU A 115 -4.17 -10.77 -17.76
C LEU A 115 -4.95 -10.76 -19.07
N ASN A 116 -4.24 -10.73 -20.20
CA ASN A 116 -4.86 -10.87 -21.51
C ASN A 116 -5.33 -12.32 -21.74
N PRO A 117 -6.64 -12.58 -21.87
CA PRO A 117 -7.18 -13.94 -22.01
C PRO A 117 -6.80 -14.63 -23.33
N SER A 118 -6.39 -13.89 -24.35
CA SER A 118 -6.02 -14.41 -25.67
C SER A 118 -4.53 -14.74 -25.80
N MET A 119 -3.72 -14.49 -24.76
CA MET A 119 -2.29 -14.79 -24.75
C MET A 119 -1.97 -15.84 -23.68
N THR A 120 -1.01 -16.72 -23.98
CA THR A 120 -0.51 -17.66 -22.97
C THR A 120 0.23 -16.92 -21.85
N VAL A 121 0.27 -17.51 -20.65
CA VAL A 121 0.96 -16.92 -19.48
C VAL A 121 2.43 -16.70 -19.78
N GLY A 122 3.12 -17.66 -20.40
CA GLY A 122 4.52 -17.52 -20.79
C GLY A 122 4.77 -16.39 -21.80
N ALA A 123 3.84 -16.17 -22.75
CA ALA A 123 3.94 -15.07 -23.71
C ALA A 123 3.81 -13.70 -23.03
N GLN A 124 2.92 -13.56 -22.06
CA GLN A 124 2.74 -12.32 -21.29
C GLN A 124 3.95 -12.03 -20.41
N LEU A 125 4.49 -13.04 -19.72
CA LEU A 125 5.73 -12.92 -18.94
C LEU A 125 6.92 -12.56 -19.84
N ALA A 126 7.05 -13.22 -20.98
CA ALA A 126 8.11 -12.91 -21.95
C ALA A 126 8.01 -11.49 -22.48
N ALA A 127 6.80 -10.97 -22.71
CA ALA A 127 6.58 -9.58 -23.10
C ALA A 127 7.04 -8.62 -22.00
N ALA A 128 6.66 -8.87 -20.74
CA ALA A 128 7.09 -8.06 -19.60
C ALA A 128 8.63 -8.05 -19.44
N VAL A 129 9.27 -9.22 -19.51
CA VAL A 129 10.74 -9.33 -19.44
C VAL A 129 11.43 -8.55 -20.57
N ARG A 130 10.92 -8.63 -21.82
CA ARG A 130 11.49 -7.89 -22.96
C ARG A 130 11.45 -6.38 -22.83
N VAL A 131 10.46 -5.84 -22.14
CA VAL A 131 10.38 -4.38 -21.89
C VAL A 131 11.61 -3.92 -21.08
N HIS A 132 12.04 -4.70 -20.10
CA HIS A 132 13.15 -4.34 -19.19
C HIS A 132 14.51 -4.92 -19.63
N ALA A 133 14.49 -6.04 -20.35
CA ALA A 133 15.67 -6.72 -20.87
C ALA A 133 15.56 -6.98 -22.38
N PRO A 134 15.56 -5.93 -23.24
CA PRO A 134 15.28 -6.06 -24.68
C PRO A 134 16.31 -6.90 -25.44
N ARG A 135 17.48 -7.11 -24.86
CA ARG A 135 18.54 -7.97 -25.44
C ARG A 135 18.35 -9.45 -25.12
N LEU A 136 17.50 -9.80 -24.16
CA LEU A 136 17.25 -11.18 -23.76
C LEU A 136 16.34 -11.87 -24.79
N ARG A 137 16.84 -12.96 -25.42
CA ARG A 137 16.15 -13.68 -26.50
C ARG A 137 16.35 -15.18 -26.39
N GLY A 138 15.53 -15.95 -27.11
CA GLY A 138 15.68 -17.42 -27.21
C GLY A 138 15.65 -18.11 -25.84
N ALA A 139 16.55 -19.07 -25.64
CA ALA A 139 16.62 -19.86 -24.42
C ALA A 139 16.81 -19.03 -23.13
N ALA A 140 17.58 -17.93 -23.20
CA ALA A 140 17.80 -17.07 -22.04
C ALA A 140 16.50 -16.33 -21.60
N LEU A 141 15.68 -15.91 -22.55
CA LEU A 141 14.36 -15.32 -22.24
C LEU A 141 13.42 -16.37 -21.62
N GLU A 142 13.41 -17.57 -22.21
CA GLU A 142 12.60 -18.68 -21.69
C GLU A 142 13.02 -19.05 -20.27
N GLN A 143 14.32 -19.17 -20.01
CA GLN A 143 14.86 -19.43 -18.68
C GLN A 143 14.39 -18.37 -17.66
N ARG A 144 14.45 -17.07 -18.03
CA ARG A 144 13.98 -16.00 -17.15
C ARG A 144 12.48 -16.08 -16.86
N VAL A 145 11.66 -16.44 -17.85
CA VAL A 145 10.22 -16.67 -17.67
C VAL A 145 9.98 -17.80 -16.67
N LEU A 146 10.68 -18.93 -16.81
CA LEU A 146 10.56 -20.07 -15.89
C LEU A 146 11.03 -19.71 -14.47
N GLU A 147 12.10 -18.93 -14.32
CA GLU A 147 12.57 -18.42 -13.02
C GLU A 147 11.50 -17.57 -12.32
N LEU A 148 10.87 -16.65 -13.06
CA LEU A 148 9.78 -15.83 -12.50
C LEU A 148 8.58 -16.67 -12.08
N MET A 149 8.21 -17.68 -12.90
CA MET A 149 7.12 -18.59 -12.53
C MET A 149 7.44 -19.40 -11.26
N ARG A 150 8.70 -19.88 -11.13
CA ARG A 150 9.14 -20.58 -9.91
C ARG A 150 9.19 -19.64 -8.70
N LEU A 151 9.66 -18.42 -8.87
CA LEU A 151 9.74 -17.40 -7.82
C LEU A 151 8.37 -17.16 -7.15
N VAL A 152 7.30 -17.12 -7.95
CA VAL A 152 5.94 -16.93 -7.45
C VAL A 152 5.24 -18.26 -7.10
N GLY A 153 5.95 -19.38 -7.09
CA GLY A 153 5.43 -20.69 -6.68
C GLY A 153 4.41 -21.30 -7.66
N ILE A 154 4.62 -21.13 -8.97
CA ILE A 154 3.84 -21.85 -9.99
C ILE A 154 4.52 -23.20 -10.24
N ASP A 155 3.82 -24.29 -9.88
CA ASP A 155 4.29 -25.66 -10.10
C ASP A 155 4.37 -26.01 -11.59
N ARG A 156 5.33 -26.84 -11.97
CA ARG A 156 5.54 -27.32 -13.36
C ARG A 156 5.50 -26.17 -14.38
N PRO A 157 6.36 -25.14 -14.21
CA PRO A 157 6.29 -23.95 -15.03
C PRO A 157 6.54 -24.24 -16.52
N GLU A 158 7.33 -25.27 -16.85
CA GLU A 158 7.63 -25.72 -18.22
C GLU A 158 6.35 -26.11 -18.99
N GLU A 159 5.42 -26.79 -18.32
CA GLU A 159 4.14 -27.20 -18.91
C GLU A 159 3.16 -26.03 -18.92
N ARG A 160 3.07 -25.30 -17.78
CA ARG A 160 2.05 -24.27 -17.55
C ARG A 160 2.29 -22.98 -18.31
N ARG A 161 3.52 -22.66 -18.71
CA ARG A 161 3.81 -21.44 -19.49
C ARG A 161 3.03 -21.38 -20.82
N GLY A 162 2.68 -22.56 -21.40
CA GLY A 162 1.91 -22.68 -22.63
C GLY A 162 0.39 -22.53 -22.42
N LEU A 163 -0.07 -22.47 -21.19
CA LEU A 163 -1.50 -22.37 -20.87
C LEU A 163 -1.99 -20.92 -20.88
N TYR A 164 -3.29 -20.73 -21.10
CA TYR A 164 -3.97 -19.44 -21.06
C TYR A 164 -4.47 -19.12 -19.64
N PRO A 165 -4.73 -17.85 -19.32
CA PRO A 165 -5.18 -17.44 -17.99
C PRO A 165 -6.40 -18.20 -17.47
N HIS A 166 -7.33 -18.58 -18.33
CA HIS A 166 -8.55 -19.30 -17.93
C HIS A 166 -8.29 -20.73 -17.43
N HIS A 167 -7.11 -21.32 -17.67
CA HIS A 167 -6.69 -22.61 -17.09
C HIS A 167 -6.11 -22.47 -15.65
N PHE A 168 -5.98 -21.25 -15.14
CA PHE A 168 -5.42 -20.96 -13.82
C PHE A 168 -6.54 -20.59 -12.83
N SER A 169 -6.42 -21.05 -11.57
CA SER A 169 -7.28 -20.58 -10.49
C SER A 169 -7.06 -19.10 -10.20
N GLY A 170 -7.93 -18.45 -9.42
CA GLY A 170 -7.78 -17.05 -9.02
C GLY A 170 -6.43 -16.76 -8.36
N GLY A 171 -6.03 -17.57 -7.38
CA GLY A 171 -4.73 -17.42 -6.71
C GLY A 171 -3.53 -17.66 -7.65
N MET A 172 -3.65 -18.59 -8.61
CA MET A 172 -2.61 -18.78 -9.62
C MET A 172 -2.51 -17.61 -10.58
N ARG A 173 -3.63 -17.01 -10.99
CA ARG A 173 -3.61 -15.77 -11.80
C ARG A 173 -2.94 -14.62 -11.04
N GLN A 174 -3.23 -14.48 -9.74
CA GLN A 174 -2.58 -13.48 -8.89
C GLN A 174 -1.07 -13.70 -8.83
N ARG A 175 -0.60 -14.94 -8.73
CA ARG A 175 0.84 -15.29 -8.80
C ARG A 175 1.45 -14.89 -10.14
N VAL A 176 0.74 -15.08 -11.26
CA VAL A 176 1.19 -14.64 -12.60
C VAL A 176 1.29 -13.12 -12.67
N VAL A 177 0.31 -12.39 -12.15
CA VAL A 177 0.33 -10.91 -12.08
C VAL A 177 1.53 -10.42 -11.25
N LEU A 178 1.79 -11.06 -10.11
CA LEU A 178 3.01 -10.79 -9.31
C LEU A 178 4.29 -11.06 -10.11
N ALA A 179 4.37 -12.19 -10.84
CA ALA A 179 5.53 -12.49 -11.69
C ALA A 179 5.76 -11.44 -12.79
N ILE A 180 4.69 -10.94 -13.40
CA ILE A 180 4.75 -9.84 -14.38
C ILE A 180 5.26 -8.56 -13.71
N ALA A 181 4.77 -8.22 -12.53
CA ALA A 181 5.21 -7.05 -11.77
C ALA A 181 6.69 -7.13 -11.38
N LEU A 182 7.21 -8.32 -11.14
CA LEU A 182 8.61 -8.58 -10.77
C LEU A 182 9.56 -8.74 -11.97
N ALA A 183 9.05 -8.74 -13.21
CA ALA A 183 9.84 -9.01 -14.41
C ALA A 183 11.02 -8.03 -14.65
N GLY A 184 10.90 -6.81 -14.11
CA GLY A 184 11.92 -5.75 -14.19
C GLY A 184 12.80 -5.63 -12.96
N ASP A 185 12.72 -6.54 -11.99
CA ASP A 185 13.43 -6.50 -10.71
C ASP A 185 13.22 -5.13 -9.98
N PRO A 186 11.95 -4.71 -9.68
CA PRO A 186 11.65 -3.40 -9.14
C PRO A 186 12.22 -3.22 -7.73
N SER A 187 12.68 -1.99 -7.42
CA SER A 187 13.09 -1.62 -6.06
C SER A 187 11.89 -1.42 -5.15
N ILE A 188 10.74 -0.95 -5.70
CA ILE A 188 9.51 -0.69 -4.96
C ILE A 188 8.33 -1.39 -5.66
N LEU A 189 7.61 -2.21 -4.92
CA LEU A 189 6.37 -2.84 -5.33
C LEU A 189 5.17 -2.15 -4.65
N PHE A 190 4.25 -1.61 -5.44
CA PHE A 190 2.95 -1.16 -4.96
C PHE A 190 1.93 -2.28 -5.13
N ALA A 191 1.35 -2.76 -4.05
CA ALA A 191 0.33 -3.80 -4.04
C ALA A 191 -1.01 -3.20 -3.57
N ASP A 192 -1.87 -2.83 -4.53
CA ASP A 192 -3.17 -2.19 -4.28
C ASP A 192 -4.24 -3.28 -4.13
N GLU A 193 -4.59 -3.62 -2.90
CA GLU A 193 -5.54 -4.67 -2.52
C GLU A 193 -5.30 -6.03 -3.22
N PRO A 194 -4.08 -6.59 -3.18
CA PRO A 194 -3.69 -7.73 -4.02
C PRO A 194 -4.38 -9.05 -3.65
N THR A 195 -5.13 -9.09 -2.56
CA THR A 195 -5.82 -10.29 -2.05
C THR A 195 -7.33 -10.15 -2.04
N THR A 196 -7.88 -8.99 -2.41
CA THR A 196 -9.33 -8.80 -2.56
C THR A 196 -9.87 -9.76 -3.62
N ALA A 197 -10.99 -10.38 -3.41
CA ALA A 197 -11.60 -11.42 -4.26
C ALA A 197 -10.93 -12.81 -4.22
N LEU A 198 -10.03 -13.07 -3.27
CA LEU A 198 -9.49 -14.41 -3.00
C LEU A 198 -10.10 -15.00 -1.72
N ASP A 199 -10.21 -16.31 -1.66
CA ASP A 199 -10.57 -16.99 -0.42
C ASP A 199 -9.47 -16.85 0.65
N VAL A 200 -9.83 -16.97 1.92
CA VAL A 200 -8.94 -16.73 3.08
C VAL A 200 -7.66 -17.57 3.02
N THR A 201 -7.75 -18.81 2.54
CA THR A 201 -6.59 -19.71 2.45
C THR A 201 -5.60 -19.24 1.38
N ILE A 202 -6.11 -18.87 0.21
CA ILE A 202 -5.29 -18.35 -0.89
C ILE A 202 -4.73 -16.97 -0.55
N GLN A 203 -5.53 -16.12 0.12
CA GLN A 203 -5.06 -14.84 0.63
C GLN A 203 -3.83 -15.02 1.52
N ALA A 204 -3.88 -15.94 2.50
CA ALA A 204 -2.74 -16.23 3.37
C ALA A 204 -1.49 -16.65 2.57
N GLN A 205 -1.65 -17.52 1.57
CA GLN A 205 -0.55 -17.96 0.71
C GLN A 205 0.07 -16.83 -0.13
N ILE A 206 -0.75 -15.88 -0.61
CA ILE A 206 -0.25 -14.71 -1.36
C ILE A 206 0.51 -13.75 -0.43
N LEU A 207 0.05 -13.58 0.81
CA LEU A 207 0.75 -12.76 1.80
C LEU A 207 2.11 -13.36 2.16
N ASP A 208 2.19 -14.67 2.40
CA ASP A 208 3.46 -15.36 2.64
C ASP A 208 4.41 -15.21 1.46
N LEU A 209 3.88 -15.39 0.24
CA LEU A 209 4.66 -15.19 -0.98
C LEU A 209 5.21 -13.76 -1.11
N LEU A 210 4.41 -12.73 -0.81
CA LEU A 210 4.87 -11.34 -0.82
C LEU A 210 6.01 -11.12 0.18
N ARG A 211 5.94 -11.71 1.38
CA ARG A 211 6.99 -11.62 2.38
C ARG A 211 8.25 -12.37 1.95
N GLU A 212 8.11 -13.56 1.36
CA GLU A 212 9.25 -14.30 0.80
C GLU A 212 9.95 -13.52 -0.32
N ILE A 213 9.19 -12.92 -1.23
CA ILE A 213 9.72 -12.09 -2.32
C ILE A 213 10.49 -10.89 -1.76
N GLN A 214 9.89 -10.19 -0.80
CA GLN A 214 10.53 -9.06 -0.11
C GLN A 214 11.87 -9.48 0.51
N GLN A 215 11.90 -10.59 1.25
CA GLN A 215 13.13 -11.10 1.88
C GLN A 215 14.19 -11.55 0.86
N LYS A 216 13.77 -12.23 -0.23
CA LYS A 216 14.69 -12.77 -1.24
C LYS A 216 15.26 -11.71 -2.16
N LEU A 217 14.46 -10.72 -2.53
CA LEU A 217 14.83 -9.69 -3.52
C LEU A 217 15.22 -8.35 -2.88
N GLY A 218 14.92 -8.13 -1.60
CA GLY A 218 15.09 -6.83 -0.95
C GLY A 218 14.18 -5.74 -1.50
N THR A 219 13.09 -6.13 -2.20
CA THR A 219 12.11 -5.19 -2.77
C THR A 219 11.29 -4.56 -1.66
N ALA A 220 11.30 -3.23 -1.56
CA ALA A 220 10.41 -2.53 -0.64
C ALA A 220 8.97 -2.59 -1.16
N THR A 221 8.00 -2.70 -0.24
CA THR A 221 6.59 -2.88 -0.63
C THR A 221 5.69 -1.85 0.05
N VAL A 222 4.88 -1.16 -0.74
CA VAL A 222 3.72 -0.40 -0.24
C VAL A 222 2.49 -1.28 -0.42
N PHE A 223 1.96 -1.77 0.68
CA PHE A 223 0.86 -2.73 0.72
C PHE A 223 -0.44 -2.03 1.13
N VAL A 224 -1.37 -1.87 0.21
CA VAL A 224 -2.69 -1.26 0.47
C VAL A 224 -3.72 -2.33 0.71
N THR A 225 -4.45 -2.21 1.81
CA THR A 225 -5.56 -3.11 2.14
C THR A 225 -6.52 -2.45 3.14
N HIS A 226 -7.71 -3.01 3.26
CA HIS A 226 -8.64 -2.73 4.36
C HIS A 226 -8.65 -3.86 5.42
N ASP A 227 -7.88 -4.93 5.20
CA ASP A 227 -7.80 -6.09 6.09
C ASP A 227 -6.59 -5.97 7.02
N LEU A 228 -6.85 -5.60 8.28
CA LEU A 228 -5.81 -5.51 9.32
C LEU A 228 -5.20 -6.88 9.68
N GLY A 229 -5.92 -7.98 9.48
CA GLY A 229 -5.36 -9.33 9.66
C GLY A 229 -4.25 -9.63 8.65
N ALA A 230 -4.42 -9.19 7.40
CA ALA A 230 -3.39 -9.26 6.38
C ALA A 230 -2.16 -8.39 6.75
N VAL A 231 -2.41 -7.19 7.28
CA VAL A 231 -1.36 -6.26 7.71
C VAL A 231 -0.50 -6.85 8.82
N ALA A 232 -1.12 -7.41 9.85
CA ALA A 232 -0.40 -8.04 10.98
C ALA A 232 0.57 -9.16 10.53
N ARG A 233 0.35 -9.75 9.36
CA ARG A 233 1.15 -10.84 8.82
C ARG A 233 2.38 -10.36 8.04
N VAL A 234 2.30 -9.20 7.38
CA VAL A 234 3.32 -8.79 6.40
C VAL A 234 3.98 -7.45 6.69
N ALA A 235 3.34 -6.54 7.41
CA ALA A 235 3.81 -5.18 7.55
C ALA A 235 4.90 -5.02 8.61
N ASP A 236 5.90 -4.21 8.31
CA ASP A 236 6.89 -3.72 9.27
C ASP A 236 6.39 -2.41 9.90
N ARG A 237 5.79 -1.52 9.09
CA ARG A 237 5.12 -0.28 9.53
C ARG A 237 3.74 -0.16 8.91
N VAL A 238 2.89 0.61 9.60
CA VAL A 238 1.49 0.82 9.20
C VAL A 238 1.17 2.30 9.20
N ALA A 239 0.59 2.79 8.11
CA ALA A 239 -0.01 4.10 7.97
C ALA A 239 -1.54 3.93 7.93
N VAL A 240 -2.22 4.43 8.95
CA VAL A 240 -3.69 4.44 9.01
C VAL A 240 -4.20 5.68 8.30
N MET A 241 -5.01 5.49 7.27
CA MET A 241 -5.50 6.57 6.41
C MET A 241 -7.02 6.77 6.58
N TYR A 242 -7.44 7.99 6.81
CA TYR A 242 -8.84 8.40 6.90
C TYR A 242 -9.07 9.71 6.15
N ALA A 243 -10.13 9.78 5.37
CA ALA A 243 -10.57 11.00 4.67
C ALA A 243 -9.44 11.75 3.93
N GLY A 244 -8.56 11.02 3.24
CA GLY A 244 -7.44 11.57 2.46
C GLY A 244 -6.17 11.88 3.27
N LYS A 245 -6.14 11.64 4.57
CA LYS A 245 -5.00 11.92 5.47
C LYS A 245 -4.47 10.68 6.14
N ILE A 246 -3.16 10.66 6.45
CA ILE A 246 -2.61 9.71 7.42
C ILE A 246 -2.94 10.27 8.81
N VAL A 247 -3.70 9.49 9.58
CA VAL A 247 -4.13 9.87 10.94
C VAL A 247 -3.29 9.21 12.02
N GLU A 248 -2.65 8.07 11.71
CA GLU A 248 -1.71 7.41 12.60
C GLU A 248 -0.64 6.67 11.76
N LEU A 249 0.61 6.71 12.20
CA LEU A 249 1.76 6.07 11.56
C LEU A 249 2.67 5.50 12.64
N GLY A 250 3.01 4.22 12.53
CA GLY A 250 3.89 3.55 13.49
C GLY A 250 4.41 2.22 12.98
N THR A 251 5.19 1.52 13.79
CA THR A 251 5.49 0.12 13.56
C THR A 251 4.19 -0.71 13.65
N ALA A 252 4.19 -1.92 13.10
CA ALA A 252 3.05 -2.81 13.28
C ALA A 252 2.76 -3.03 14.77
N GLU A 253 3.79 -3.14 15.61
CA GLU A 253 3.65 -3.27 17.06
C GLU A 253 2.95 -2.04 17.68
N ASP A 254 3.38 -0.81 17.31
CA ASP A 254 2.75 0.42 17.80
C ASP A 254 1.24 0.43 17.49
N ILE A 255 0.88 0.15 16.24
CA ILE A 255 -0.51 0.24 15.76
C ILE A 255 -1.40 -0.86 16.35
N PHE A 256 -0.89 -2.08 16.52
CA PHE A 256 -1.72 -3.20 17.03
C PHE A 256 -1.80 -3.25 18.56
N TYR A 257 -0.77 -2.80 19.29
CA TYR A 257 -0.69 -2.94 20.75
C TYR A 257 -0.73 -1.62 21.52
N ASP A 258 -0.40 -0.48 20.90
CA ASP A 258 -0.46 0.85 21.52
C ASP A 258 -1.09 1.92 20.60
N PRO A 259 -2.25 1.63 19.96
CA PRO A 259 -2.89 2.59 19.05
C PRO A 259 -3.30 3.87 19.81
N ARG A 260 -3.17 5.03 19.16
CA ARG A 260 -3.40 6.33 19.78
C ARG A 260 -4.55 7.11 19.16
N HIS A 261 -4.87 6.84 17.89
CA HIS A 261 -5.97 7.53 17.24
C HIS A 261 -7.30 6.79 17.44
N PRO A 262 -8.41 7.47 17.80
CA PRO A 262 -9.72 6.82 18.00
C PRO A 262 -10.23 6.03 16.78
N TYR A 263 -9.93 6.47 15.57
CA TYR A 263 -10.26 5.72 14.36
C TYR A 263 -9.54 4.36 14.31
N THR A 264 -8.26 4.32 14.70
CA THR A 264 -7.49 3.07 14.78
C THR A 264 -8.08 2.13 15.83
N TRP A 265 -8.55 2.66 16.97
CA TRP A 265 -9.25 1.88 17.97
C TRP A 265 -10.50 1.21 17.38
N GLY A 266 -11.33 1.98 16.66
CA GLY A 266 -12.52 1.46 16.01
C GLY A 266 -12.22 0.38 14.97
N LEU A 267 -11.17 0.57 14.15
CA LEU A 267 -10.73 -0.42 13.17
C LEU A 267 -10.30 -1.73 13.85
N LEU A 268 -9.50 -1.65 14.92
CA LEU A 268 -9.03 -2.83 15.64
C LEU A 268 -10.18 -3.54 16.36
N GLN A 269 -11.11 -2.81 17.00
CA GLN A 269 -12.30 -3.38 17.64
C GLN A 269 -13.22 -4.11 16.66
N SER A 270 -13.19 -3.76 15.38
CA SER A 270 -13.96 -4.44 14.33
C SER A 270 -13.37 -5.79 13.92
N LEU A 271 -12.14 -6.12 14.37
CA LEU A 271 -11.50 -7.40 14.06
C LEU A 271 -12.19 -8.56 14.81
N PRO A 272 -12.59 -9.63 14.09
CA PRO A 272 -13.17 -10.80 14.73
C PRO A 272 -12.27 -11.45 15.79
N ALA A 273 -10.95 -11.42 15.58
CA ALA A 273 -9.97 -12.01 16.49
C ALA A 273 -9.95 -11.32 17.86
N LEU A 274 -10.14 -9.99 17.91
CA LEU A 274 -10.17 -9.19 19.14
C LEU A 274 -11.55 -9.09 19.76
N SER A 275 -12.59 -9.54 19.06
CA SER A 275 -13.99 -9.52 19.52
C SER A 275 -14.47 -10.86 20.07
N ARG A 276 -13.54 -11.80 20.37
CA ARG A 276 -13.90 -13.12 20.94
C ARG A 276 -14.70 -12.98 22.21
N GLY A 277 -15.89 -13.62 22.24
CA GLY A 277 -16.83 -13.58 23.38
C GLY A 277 -17.81 -12.41 23.38
N LYS A 278 -17.75 -11.48 22.42
CA LYS A 278 -18.75 -10.41 22.27
C LYS A 278 -19.84 -10.86 21.29
N PRO A 279 -21.15 -10.61 21.60
CA PRO A 279 -22.28 -11.05 20.76
C PRO A 279 -22.39 -10.29 19.43
N ARG A 280 -21.72 -9.13 19.30
CA ARG A 280 -21.64 -8.32 18.07
C ARG A 280 -20.26 -7.75 17.90
N LEU A 281 -19.80 -7.68 16.64
CA LEU A 281 -18.60 -6.94 16.28
C LEU A 281 -18.86 -5.43 16.49
N HIS A 282 -17.83 -4.73 16.94
CA HIS A 282 -17.88 -3.27 16.99
C HIS A 282 -17.89 -2.72 15.55
N THR A 283 -18.73 -1.73 15.31
CA THR A 283 -18.77 -1.02 14.03
C THR A 283 -18.56 0.46 14.30
N ILE A 284 -17.69 1.11 13.55
CA ILE A 284 -17.50 2.56 13.64
C ILE A 284 -18.79 3.24 13.18
N PRO A 285 -19.45 4.06 14.03
CA PRO A 285 -20.73 4.67 13.69
C PRO A 285 -20.61 5.69 12.55
N GLY A 286 -21.73 5.95 11.85
CA GLY A 286 -21.80 6.96 10.81
C GLY A 286 -21.09 6.60 9.51
N MET A 287 -20.95 7.58 8.62
CA MET A 287 -20.30 7.46 7.33
C MET A 287 -19.09 8.40 7.24
N PRO A 288 -18.03 8.04 6.48
CA PRO A 288 -16.94 8.95 6.20
C PRO A 288 -17.44 10.26 5.57
N PRO A 289 -16.79 11.40 5.83
CA PRO A 289 -17.18 12.66 5.24
C PRO A 289 -16.96 12.66 3.73
N THR A 290 -17.71 13.50 3.02
CA THR A 290 -17.46 13.76 1.61
C THR A 290 -16.13 14.50 1.44
N LEU A 291 -15.34 14.10 0.45
CA LEU A 291 -14.05 14.74 0.14
C LEU A 291 -14.20 15.92 -0.84
N ILE A 292 -15.43 16.28 -1.24
CA ILE A 292 -15.69 17.47 -2.04
C ILE A 292 -15.55 18.73 -1.18
N ASP A 293 -16.07 18.69 0.05
CA ASP A 293 -15.95 19.77 1.02
C ASP A 293 -15.62 19.14 2.39
N PRO A 294 -14.33 18.77 2.59
CA PRO A 294 -13.92 18.13 3.83
C PRO A 294 -14.06 19.09 5.01
N PRO A 295 -14.37 18.58 6.22
CA PRO A 295 -14.48 19.38 7.43
C PRO A 295 -13.22 20.23 7.69
N LYS A 296 -13.39 21.41 8.31
CA LYS A 296 -12.26 22.27 8.70
C LYS A 296 -11.45 21.66 9.85
N GLY A 297 -12.12 21.02 10.79
CA GLY A 297 -11.50 20.32 11.91
C GLY A 297 -11.09 18.88 11.55
N ASP A 298 -10.95 18.06 12.59
CA ASP A 298 -10.69 16.64 12.42
C ASP A 298 -11.79 15.97 11.57
N SER A 299 -11.39 15.35 10.48
CA SER A 299 -12.34 14.65 9.61
C SER A 299 -13.06 13.48 10.30
N PHE A 300 -12.51 12.95 11.39
CA PHE A 300 -13.11 11.88 12.17
C PHE A 300 -14.03 12.39 13.29
N ALA A 301 -14.03 13.69 13.64
CA ALA A 301 -14.78 14.27 14.78
C ALA A 301 -16.22 13.79 14.89
N CYS A 302 -16.99 13.81 13.78
CA CYS A 302 -18.41 13.39 13.79
C CYS A 302 -18.65 11.90 14.07
N ARG A 303 -17.61 11.07 14.01
CA ARG A 303 -17.65 9.62 14.27
C ARG A 303 -16.85 9.22 15.51
N ASN A 304 -16.18 10.19 16.13
CA ASN A 304 -15.33 10.00 17.28
C ASN A 304 -16.13 10.16 18.57
N GLU A 305 -16.34 9.08 19.30
CA GLU A 305 -17.03 9.10 20.60
C GLU A 305 -16.28 9.89 21.68
N TYR A 306 -15.00 10.19 21.44
CA TYR A 306 -14.09 10.93 22.31
C TYR A 306 -13.79 12.34 21.79
N ALA A 307 -14.57 12.84 20.80
CA ALA A 307 -14.32 14.15 20.19
C ALA A 307 -14.38 15.28 21.20
N LEU A 308 -13.40 16.16 21.14
CA LEU A 308 -13.35 17.40 21.88
C LEU A 308 -13.96 18.54 21.05
N ALA A 309 -14.33 19.66 21.68
CA ALA A 309 -14.87 20.82 20.95
C ALA A 309 -13.92 21.30 19.83
N ILE A 310 -12.62 21.29 20.10
CA ILE A 310 -11.57 21.69 19.16
C ILE A 310 -11.52 20.81 17.91
N ASP A 311 -11.88 19.51 18.00
CA ASP A 311 -11.90 18.61 16.84
C ASP A 311 -12.86 19.10 15.74
N TYR A 312 -13.88 19.88 16.07
CA TYR A 312 -14.82 20.45 15.10
C TYR A 312 -14.33 21.75 14.46
N GLU A 313 -13.33 22.40 15.04
CA GLU A 313 -12.86 23.73 14.66
C GLU A 313 -11.50 23.70 13.95
N GLU A 314 -10.57 22.86 14.45
CA GLU A 314 -9.20 22.79 13.98
C GLU A 314 -8.74 21.35 13.74
N GLU A 315 -7.97 21.15 12.67
CA GLU A 315 -7.33 19.86 12.41
C GLU A 315 -6.23 19.58 13.43
N PRO A 316 -6.17 18.35 14.02
CA PRO A 316 -5.09 18.00 14.92
C PRO A 316 -3.76 17.91 14.17
N PRO A 317 -2.68 18.44 14.75
CA PRO A 317 -1.34 18.23 14.21
C PRO A 317 -0.92 16.76 14.41
N MET A 318 0.09 16.32 13.66
CA MET A 318 0.69 15.01 13.87
C MET A 318 1.58 15.07 15.12
N PHE A 319 1.08 14.53 16.24
CA PHE A 319 1.84 14.44 17.49
C PHE A 319 2.84 13.28 17.42
N ARG A 320 4.06 13.52 17.89
CA ARG A 320 5.09 12.49 18.03
C ARG A 320 4.93 11.81 19.39
N ILE A 321 4.73 10.48 19.37
CA ILE A 321 4.60 9.65 20.57
C ILE A 321 5.94 8.99 20.88
N SER A 322 6.61 8.47 19.85
CA SER A 322 7.96 7.91 19.90
C SER A 322 8.75 8.27 18.64
N ASP A 323 9.95 7.69 18.47
CA ASP A 323 10.74 7.87 17.25
C ASP A 323 10.08 7.24 16.01
N THR A 324 9.19 6.28 16.21
CA THR A 324 8.51 5.54 15.14
C THR A 324 7.01 5.76 15.10
N HIS A 325 6.41 6.31 16.17
CA HIS A 325 4.96 6.38 16.36
C HIS A 325 4.45 7.83 16.39
N PHE A 326 3.47 8.11 15.54
CA PHE A 326 2.87 9.44 15.35
C PHE A 326 1.36 9.29 15.20
N ALA A 327 0.57 10.21 15.77
CA ALA A 327 -0.88 10.25 15.60
C ALA A 327 -1.43 11.68 15.54
N ALA A 328 -2.43 11.90 14.70
CA ALA A 328 -3.10 13.18 14.52
C ALA A 328 -4.41 13.20 15.30
N THR A 329 -4.35 13.43 16.59
CA THR A 329 -5.53 13.56 17.47
C THR A 329 -5.28 14.53 18.61
N TRP A 330 -6.25 15.42 18.88
CA TRP A 330 -6.19 16.35 19.99
C TRP A 330 -6.17 15.66 21.36
N LEU A 331 -6.52 14.37 21.46
CA LEU A 331 -6.39 13.59 22.70
C LEU A 331 -4.95 13.45 23.19
N LEU A 332 -3.96 13.75 22.36
CA LEU A 332 -2.53 13.79 22.70
C LEU A 332 -2.05 15.15 23.16
N ASP A 333 -2.88 16.20 23.08
CA ASP A 333 -2.53 17.52 23.63
C ASP A 333 -2.45 17.40 25.17
N PRO A 334 -1.44 17.98 25.83
CA PRO A 334 -1.28 17.92 27.29
C PRO A 334 -2.50 18.47 28.08
N ARG A 335 -3.34 19.28 27.45
CA ARG A 335 -4.54 19.88 28.05
C ARG A 335 -5.77 18.98 27.88
N ALA A 336 -5.70 17.95 27.05
CA ALA A 336 -6.82 17.04 26.81
C ALA A 336 -7.10 16.15 28.03
N PRO A 337 -8.36 15.72 28.23
CA PRO A 337 -8.66 14.73 29.24
C PRO A 337 -7.95 13.41 28.95
N HIS A 338 -7.47 12.76 29.99
CA HIS A 338 -6.85 11.45 29.84
C HIS A 338 -7.93 10.40 29.46
N ILE A 339 -7.81 9.83 28.27
CA ILE A 339 -8.66 8.75 27.79
C ILE A 339 -7.84 7.46 27.75
N THR A 340 -8.32 6.42 28.40
CA THR A 340 -7.73 5.08 28.28
C THR A 340 -8.22 4.46 26.99
N PRO A 341 -7.32 4.06 26.06
CA PRO A 341 -7.71 3.39 24.83
C PRO A 341 -8.54 2.13 25.12
N PRO A 342 -9.64 1.88 24.40
CA PRO A 342 -10.50 0.72 24.62
C PRO A 342 -9.86 -0.59 24.14
N ILE A 343 -8.68 -0.51 23.54
CA ILE A 343 -7.82 -1.62 23.07
C ILE A 343 -6.40 -1.24 23.41
N GLY A 344 -5.63 -2.22 23.82
CA GLY A 344 -4.21 -2.06 24.12
C GLY A 344 -3.91 -2.37 25.58
N SER A 345 -2.63 -2.71 25.87
CA SER A 345 -2.06 -2.97 27.18
C SER A 345 -2.21 -4.35 27.81
N GLU A 346 -2.51 -5.40 27.08
CA GLU A 346 -2.01 -6.71 27.50
C GLU A 346 -0.75 -7.07 26.69
N ARG A 347 0.38 -6.46 27.05
CA ARG A 347 1.68 -7.06 26.73
C ARG A 347 1.72 -8.36 27.50
N HIS A 348 1.46 -9.48 26.84
CA HIS A 348 1.80 -10.78 27.38
C HIS A 348 3.33 -10.83 27.48
N GLY A 349 3.82 -10.78 28.73
CA GLY A 349 5.22 -10.97 29.09
C GLY A 349 5.72 -12.39 28.74
#